data_eafcc76d9fd058327046ec29fdc9d73e
#
_entry.id   eafcc76d9fd058327046ec29fdc9d73e
#
_cell.length_a   1.000
_cell.length_b   1.000
_cell.length_c   1.000
_cell.angle_alpha   90.00
_cell.angle_beta   90.00
_cell.angle_gamma   90.00
#
_symmetry.space_group_name_H-M   'P 1'
#
loop_
_entity.id
_entity.type
_entity.pdbx_description
1 polymer ?
#
loop_
_entity_poly.entity_id
_entity_poly.type
_entity_poly.pdbx_seq_one_letter_code
_entity_poly.pdbx_strand_id
1 'polypeptide(L)'
;MLKIKNLKASIEETDILRGIDLEVNAGEVHAIMGPNGSGKSTLSAVIAGDENYDVDDGSILLENEDLLELDPDERAHKGIFLSFQYPVEIPGISVSNFMKAAINEKRKKLGIDPISAKDLLQNMRDKMDLLGMKKGYL
;
A
#
# COMPACT_ATOMS: atom_id res chain seq x y z
N MET A 1 12.66 -6.19 -4.45
CA MET A 1 12.13 -7.30 -5.28
C MET A 1 10.97 -7.92 -4.54
N LEU A 2 9.80 -8.03 -5.19
CA LEU A 2 8.61 -8.72 -4.67
C LEU A 2 8.50 -10.09 -5.34
N LYS A 3 8.29 -11.14 -4.56
CA LYS A 3 8.14 -12.49 -5.06
C LYS A 3 6.95 -13.19 -4.41
N ILE A 4 6.05 -13.67 -5.23
CA ILE A 4 4.82 -14.37 -4.83
C ILE A 4 4.88 -15.78 -5.40
N LYS A 5 4.61 -16.78 -4.57
CA LYS A 5 4.58 -18.18 -5.00
C LYS A 5 3.30 -18.86 -4.53
N ASN A 6 2.62 -19.49 -5.47
CA ASN A 6 1.41 -20.32 -5.26
C ASN A 6 0.39 -19.65 -4.33
N LEU A 7 0.25 -18.32 -4.42
CA LEU A 7 -0.62 -17.57 -3.51
C LEU A 7 -2.08 -17.92 -3.73
N LYS A 8 -2.71 -18.44 -2.69
CA LYS A 8 -4.15 -18.69 -2.62
C LYS A 8 -4.76 -17.82 -1.54
N ALA A 9 -5.88 -17.20 -1.86
CA ALA A 9 -6.61 -16.37 -0.90
C ALA A 9 -8.11 -16.42 -1.14
N SER A 10 -8.86 -16.37 -0.04
CA SER A 10 -10.31 -16.44 0.00
C SER A 10 -10.91 -15.24 0.72
N ILE A 11 -12.21 -15.04 0.55
CA ILE A 11 -13.05 -14.15 1.33
C ILE A 11 -14.34 -14.90 1.67
N GLU A 12 -14.74 -14.92 2.95
CA GLU A 12 -15.95 -15.62 3.40
C GLU A 12 -16.04 -17.06 2.81
N GLU A 13 -14.96 -17.84 2.91
CA GLU A 13 -14.82 -19.20 2.38
C GLU A 13 -14.93 -19.33 0.85
N THR A 14 -14.88 -18.20 0.12
CA THR A 14 -14.90 -18.20 -1.35
C THR A 14 -13.50 -17.99 -1.91
N ASP A 15 -12.95 -18.99 -2.61
CA ASP A 15 -11.63 -18.94 -3.26
C ASP A 15 -11.59 -17.87 -4.36
N ILE A 16 -10.74 -16.86 -4.19
CA ILE A 16 -10.52 -15.79 -5.17
C ILE A 16 -9.19 -15.98 -5.89
N LEU A 17 -8.09 -16.10 -5.14
CA LEU A 17 -6.77 -16.38 -5.71
C LEU A 17 -6.49 -17.89 -5.63
N ARG A 18 -6.11 -18.48 -6.77
CA ARG A 18 -6.04 -19.95 -6.92
C ARG A 18 -4.64 -20.44 -7.28
N GLY A 19 -3.63 -19.86 -6.68
CA GLY A 19 -2.23 -20.20 -6.95
C GLY A 19 -1.58 -19.22 -7.92
N ILE A 20 -1.32 -17.99 -7.44
CA ILE A 20 -0.67 -16.92 -8.22
C ILE A 20 0.84 -17.00 -8.02
N ASP A 21 1.57 -17.02 -9.12
CA ASP A 21 3.02 -16.83 -9.17
C ASP A 21 3.34 -15.50 -9.84
N LEU A 22 4.12 -14.65 -9.17
CA LEU A 22 4.53 -13.35 -9.68
C LEU A 22 5.90 -12.96 -9.11
N GLU A 23 6.77 -12.44 -9.96
CA GLU A 23 8.05 -11.87 -9.54
C GLU A 23 8.19 -10.49 -10.17
N VAL A 24 8.44 -9.46 -9.32
CA VAL A 24 8.64 -8.07 -9.75
C VAL A 24 9.98 -7.59 -9.22
N ASN A 25 10.90 -7.29 -10.13
CA ASN A 25 12.23 -6.80 -9.78
C ASN A 25 12.23 -5.29 -9.51
N ALA A 26 13.31 -4.79 -8.90
CA ALA A 26 13.48 -3.36 -8.69
C ALA A 26 13.47 -2.59 -10.03
N GLY A 27 12.68 -1.52 -10.09
CA GLY A 27 12.52 -0.67 -11.27
C GLY A 27 11.58 -1.21 -12.35
N GLU A 28 10.97 -2.38 -12.16
CA GLU A 28 9.99 -2.93 -13.10
C GLU A 28 8.58 -2.40 -12.81
N VAL A 29 7.78 -2.33 -13.88
CA VAL A 29 6.34 -2.05 -13.83
C VAL A 29 5.60 -3.22 -14.40
N HIS A 30 4.76 -3.87 -13.58
CA HIS A 30 3.93 -4.99 -14.00
C HIS A 30 2.46 -4.57 -14.07
N ALA A 31 1.84 -4.76 -15.24
CA ALA A 31 0.43 -4.54 -15.46
C ALA A 31 -0.34 -5.86 -15.34
N ILE A 32 -1.22 -5.97 -14.34
CA ILE A 32 -2.07 -7.15 -14.14
C ILE A 32 -3.42 -6.90 -14.81
N MET A 33 -3.73 -7.71 -15.82
CA MET A 33 -4.94 -7.58 -16.62
C MET A 33 -5.80 -8.83 -16.52
N GLY A 34 -7.09 -8.67 -16.73
CA GLY A 34 -8.06 -9.77 -16.73
C GLY A 34 -9.50 -9.25 -16.62
N PRO A 35 -10.51 -10.10 -16.79
CA PRO A 35 -11.92 -9.74 -16.67
C PRO A 35 -12.29 -9.29 -15.26
N ASN A 36 -13.47 -8.70 -15.10
CA ASN A 36 -13.99 -8.37 -13.77
C ASN A 36 -14.20 -9.65 -12.96
N GLY A 37 -13.87 -9.60 -11.67
CA GLY A 37 -13.93 -10.77 -10.78
C GLY A 37 -12.75 -11.75 -10.89
N SER A 38 -11.69 -11.44 -11.68
CA SER A 38 -10.52 -12.33 -11.79
C SER A 38 -9.50 -12.22 -10.65
N GLY A 39 -9.78 -11.46 -9.59
CA GLY A 39 -8.91 -11.36 -8.42
C GLY A 39 -7.84 -10.27 -8.48
N LYS A 40 -7.84 -9.37 -9.50
CA LYS A 40 -6.81 -8.31 -9.61
C LYS A 40 -6.73 -7.41 -8.38
N SER A 41 -7.87 -6.89 -7.94
CA SER A 41 -7.96 -6.03 -6.75
C SER A 41 -7.68 -6.81 -5.47
N THR A 42 -8.11 -8.08 -5.42
CA THR A 42 -7.83 -8.99 -4.31
C THR A 42 -6.33 -9.20 -4.13
N LEU A 43 -5.59 -9.43 -5.22
CA LEU A 43 -4.14 -9.57 -5.15
C LEU A 43 -3.48 -8.33 -4.54
N SER A 44 -3.89 -7.13 -4.95
CA SER A 44 -3.36 -5.87 -4.40
C SER A 44 -3.72 -5.70 -2.91
N ALA A 45 -4.95 -6.05 -2.53
CA ALA A 45 -5.43 -5.99 -1.15
C ALA A 45 -4.67 -6.97 -0.23
N VAL A 46 -4.50 -8.22 -0.68
CA VAL A 46 -3.74 -9.26 0.05
C VAL A 46 -2.27 -8.85 0.23
N ILE A 47 -1.61 -8.28 -0.78
CA ILE A 47 -0.24 -7.76 -0.66
C ILE A 47 -0.18 -6.63 0.37
N ALA A 48 -1.19 -5.76 0.41
CA ALA A 48 -1.26 -4.66 1.36
C ALA A 48 -1.63 -5.10 2.80
N GLY A 49 -2.11 -6.33 2.98
CA GLY A 49 -2.50 -6.88 4.28
C GLY A 49 -3.93 -6.57 4.69
N ASP A 50 -4.85 -6.49 3.73
CA ASP A 50 -6.28 -6.28 4.02
C ASP A 50 -6.85 -7.51 4.74
N GLU A 51 -7.30 -7.31 5.98
CA GLU A 51 -7.79 -8.34 6.90
C GLU A 51 -9.10 -9.01 6.46
N ASN A 52 -9.76 -8.49 5.41
CA ASN A 52 -10.95 -9.13 4.86
C ASN A 52 -10.65 -10.39 4.04
N TYR A 53 -9.38 -10.63 3.73
CA TYR A 53 -8.93 -11.77 2.94
C TYR A 53 -8.09 -12.73 3.78
N ASP A 54 -8.45 -13.99 3.74
CA ASP A 54 -7.66 -15.07 4.33
C ASP A 54 -6.65 -15.60 3.31
N VAL A 55 -5.39 -15.73 3.70
CA VAL A 55 -4.37 -16.38 2.88
C VAL A 55 -4.34 -17.86 3.23
N ASP A 56 -4.77 -18.68 2.29
CA ASP A 56 -4.94 -20.13 2.50
C ASP A 56 -3.66 -20.93 2.24
N ASP A 57 -2.81 -20.44 1.30
CA ASP A 57 -1.57 -21.13 0.90
C ASP A 57 -0.66 -20.16 0.12
N GLY A 58 0.63 -20.48 0.04
CA GLY A 58 1.62 -19.75 -0.70
C GLY A 58 2.47 -18.79 0.14
N SER A 59 3.22 -17.92 -0.52
CA SER A 59 4.11 -16.96 0.15
C SER A 59 4.20 -15.65 -0.60
N ILE A 60 4.43 -14.56 0.15
CA ILE A 60 4.70 -13.23 -0.39
C ILE A 60 5.98 -12.72 0.26
N LEU A 61 7.06 -12.64 -0.51
CA LEU A 61 8.36 -12.16 -0.04
C LEU A 61 8.67 -10.78 -0.63
N LEU A 62 8.99 -9.82 0.23
CA LEU A 62 9.56 -8.54 -0.16
C LEU A 62 11.01 -8.47 0.35
N GLU A 63 11.99 -8.39 -0.58
CA GLU A 63 13.42 -8.37 -0.23
C GLU A 63 13.86 -9.54 0.67
N ASN A 64 13.26 -10.74 0.44
CA ASN A 64 13.40 -11.98 1.21
C ASN A 64 12.78 -11.96 2.62
N GLU A 65 12.00 -10.98 2.97
CA GLU A 65 11.21 -10.92 4.19
C GLU A 65 9.77 -11.33 3.89
N ASP A 66 9.19 -12.18 4.72
CA ASP A 66 7.82 -12.66 4.53
C ASP A 66 6.83 -11.56 4.92
N LEU A 67 6.02 -11.11 3.96
CA LEU A 67 4.99 -10.11 4.21
C LEU A 67 3.78 -10.67 4.97
N LEU A 68 3.55 -11.99 4.94
CA LEU A 68 2.41 -12.59 5.61
C LEU A 68 2.54 -12.55 7.14
N GLU A 69 3.77 -12.46 7.64
CA GLU A 69 4.06 -12.32 9.06
C GLU A 69 3.94 -10.86 9.58
N LEU A 70 3.68 -9.89 8.69
CA LEU A 70 3.66 -8.47 9.00
C LEU A 70 2.25 -7.91 8.97
N ASP A 71 1.95 -7.05 9.95
CA ASP A 71 0.73 -6.25 9.97
C ASP A 71 0.70 -5.19 8.85
N PRO A 72 -0.46 -4.67 8.44
CA PRO A 72 -0.59 -3.70 7.35
C PRO A 72 0.27 -2.45 7.51
N ASP A 73 0.41 -1.93 8.74
CA ASP A 73 1.27 -0.78 9.03
C ASP A 73 2.76 -1.12 8.90
N GLU A 74 3.16 -2.33 9.26
CA GLU A 74 4.53 -2.81 9.08
C GLU A 74 4.88 -2.97 7.61
N ARG A 75 3.95 -3.53 6.78
CA ARG A 75 4.09 -3.59 5.32
C ARG A 75 4.23 -2.19 4.71
N ALA A 76 3.44 -1.23 5.18
CA ALA A 76 3.55 0.16 4.75
C ALA A 76 4.92 0.78 5.09
N HIS A 77 5.50 0.42 6.24
CA HIS A 77 6.86 0.84 6.62
C HIS A 77 7.94 0.23 5.72
N LYS A 78 7.74 -0.99 5.23
CA LYS A 78 8.62 -1.65 4.23
C LYS A 78 8.49 -1.03 2.84
N GLY A 79 7.53 -0.15 2.61
CA GLY A 79 7.34 0.57 1.36
C GLY A 79 6.19 0.05 0.49
N ILE A 80 5.39 -0.90 0.98
CA ILE A 80 4.15 -1.28 0.31
C ILE A 80 3.17 -0.10 0.40
N PHE A 81 2.65 0.33 -0.74
CA PHE A 81 1.65 1.38 -0.84
C PHE A 81 0.52 0.96 -1.78
N LEU A 82 -0.70 0.98 -1.27
CA LEU A 82 -1.89 0.72 -2.05
C LEU A 82 -2.62 2.03 -2.39
N SER A 83 -2.79 2.32 -3.69
CA SER A 83 -3.69 3.38 -4.14
C SER A 83 -5.10 2.81 -4.27
N PHE A 84 -5.99 3.22 -3.38
CA PHE A 84 -7.37 2.74 -3.39
C PHE A 84 -8.11 3.19 -4.65
N GLN A 85 -8.93 2.31 -5.20
CA GLN A 85 -9.77 2.61 -6.36
C GLN A 85 -10.82 3.68 -6.04
N TYR A 86 -11.36 3.66 -4.83
CA TYR A 86 -12.27 4.65 -4.30
C TYR A 86 -11.64 5.26 -3.04
N PRO A 87 -11.30 6.57 -3.07
CA PRO A 87 -10.75 7.22 -1.88
C PRO A 87 -11.79 7.25 -0.75
N VAL A 88 -11.35 6.88 0.44
CA VAL A 88 -12.19 6.93 1.65
C VAL A 88 -11.99 8.29 2.32
N GLU A 89 -13.08 9.02 2.51
CA GLU A 89 -13.08 10.27 3.26
C GLU A 89 -13.03 9.99 4.76
N ILE A 90 -12.15 10.67 5.48
CA ILE A 90 -12.08 10.60 6.95
C ILE A 90 -12.69 11.89 7.51
N PRO A 91 -13.95 11.86 7.98
CA PRO A 91 -14.63 13.06 8.46
C PRO A 91 -13.85 13.74 9.59
N GLY A 92 -13.72 15.08 9.50
CA GLY A 92 -13.07 15.89 10.53
C GLY A 92 -11.53 15.90 10.49
N ILE A 93 -10.90 15.21 9.57
CA ILE A 93 -9.43 15.21 9.40
C ILE A 93 -9.07 15.92 8.11
N SER A 94 -8.29 17.01 8.21
CA SER A 94 -7.74 17.65 7.02
C SER A 94 -6.63 16.81 6.37
N VAL A 95 -6.45 16.95 5.05
CA VAL A 95 -5.38 16.24 4.30
C VAL A 95 -4.01 16.53 4.91
N SER A 96 -3.75 17.78 5.31
CA SER A 96 -2.47 18.16 5.93
C SER A 96 -2.24 17.47 7.28
N ASN A 97 -3.27 17.34 8.12
CA ASN A 97 -3.15 16.61 9.39
C ASN A 97 -2.94 15.11 9.18
N PHE A 98 -3.67 14.52 8.23
CA PHE A 98 -3.47 13.11 7.85
C PHE A 98 -2.05 12.84 7.35
N MET A 99 -1.57 13.66 6.41
CA MET A 99 -0.20 13.54 5.86
C MET A 99 0.87 13.75 6.94
N LYS A 100 0.65 14.71 7.86
CA LYS A 100 1.55 14.94 8.99
C LYS A 100 1.67 13.71 9.89
N ALA A 101 0.54 13.08 10.22
CA ALA A 101 0.52 11.88 11.04
C ALA A 101 1.28 10.74 10.37
N ALA A 102 0.96 10.44 9.10
CA ALA A 102 1.60 9.37 8.33
C ALA A 102 3.12 9.57 8.18
N ILE A 103 3.56 10.80 7.84
CA ILE A 103 4.98 11.13 7.71
C ILE A 103 5.71 11.00 9.05
N ASN A 104 5.10 11.48 10.13
CA ASN A 104 5.73 11.43 11.45
C ASN A 104 5.84 10.01 11.99
N GLU A 105 4.87 9.14 11.72
CA GLU A 105 4.96 7.73 12.12
C GLU A 105 6.11 7.02 11.40
N LYS A 106 6.25 7.25 10.10
CA LYS A 106 7.40 6.74 9.34
C LYS A 106 8.73 7.29 9.86
N ARG A 107 8.81 8.59 10.16
CA ARG A 107 10.03 9.24 10.69
C ARG A 107 10.39 8.69 12.07
N LYS A 108 9.41 8.50 12.94
CA LYS A 108 9.59 7.91 14.28
C LYS A 108 10.22 6.52 14.21
N LYS A 109 9.73 5.66 13.30
CA LYS A 109 10.28 4.31 13.09
C LYS A 109 11.74 4.35 12.59
N LEU A 110 12.11 5.41 11.86
CA LEU A 110 13.48 5.64 11.38
C LEU A 110 14.37 6.38 12.39
N GLY A 111 13.87 6.74 13.58
CA GLY A 111 14.60 7.51 14.58
C GLY A 111 14.86 8.97 14.17
N ILE A 112 14.03 9.53 13.28
CA ILE A 112 14.13 10.88 12.76
C ILE A 112 13.10 11.79 13.44
N ASP A 113 13.49 13.01 13.80
CA ASP A 113 12.60 13.99 14.43
C ASP A 113 11.34 14.27 13.58
N PRO A 114 10.20 14.61 14.22
CA PRO A 114 8.97 14.98 13.51
C PRO A 114 9.18 16.09 12.48
N ILE A 115 8.43 16.02 11.37
CA ILE A 115 8.52 17.04 10.32
C ILE A 115 7.98 18.39 10.84
N SER A 116 8.69 19.49 10.53
CA SER A 116 8.19 20.84 10.82
C SER A 116 6.96 21.17 9.97
N ALA A 117 6.09 22.06 10.47
CA ALA A 117 4.93 22.51 9.70
C ALA A 117 5.33 23.19 8.38
N LYS A 118 6.44 23.92 8.38
CA LYS A 118 6.97 24.58 7.18
C LYS A 118 7.42 23.56 6.13
N ASP A 119 8.20 22.56 6.54
CA ASP A 119 8.72 21.53 5.63
C ASP A 119 7.60 20.65 5.10
N LEU A 120 6.62 20.32 5.95
CA LEU A 120 5.42 19.58 5.52
C LEU A 120 4.69 20.33 4.40
N LEU A 121 4.36 21.62 4.62
CA LEU A 121 3.65 22.42 3.63
C LEU A 121 4.46 22.58 2.34
N GLN A 122 5.78 22.76 2.43
CA GLN A 122 6.62 22.84 1.25
C GLN A 122 6.61 21.53 0.47
N ASN A 123 6.82 20.40 1.16
CA ASN A 123 6.77 19.07 0.53
C ASN A 123 5.42 18.78 -0.13
N MET A 124 4.32 19.15 0.51
CA MET A 124 2.99 18.98 -0.06
C MET A 124 2.83 19.80 -1.34
N ARG A 125 3.23 21.08 -1.33
CA ARG A 125 3.16 21.95 -2.52
C ARG A 125 3.99 21.42 -3.68
N ASP A 126 5.22 20.97 -3.41
CA ASP A 126 6.11 20.42 -4.42
C ASP A 126 5.50 19.17 -5.07
N LYS A 127 4.86 18.29 -4.26
CA LYS A 127 4.17 17.11 -4.77
C LYS A 127 2.89 17.45 -5.55
N MET A 128 2.15 18.46 -5.10
CA MET A 128 0.97 18.93 -5.83
C MET A 128 1.34 19.55 -7.18
N ASP A 129 2.41 20.37 -7.23
CA ASP A 129 2.90 20.93 -8.48
C ASP A 129 3.35 19.81 -9.45
N LEU A 130 4.05 18.79 -8.95
CA LEU A 130 4.45 17.61 -9.75
C LEU A 130 3.23 16.86 -10.33
N LEU A 131 2.13 16.77 -9.58
CA LEU A 131 0.91 16.08 -9.98
C LEU A 131 -0.08 16.98 -10.74
N GLY A 132 0.24 18.24 -10.98
CA GLY A 132 -0.66 19.21 -11.63
C GLY A 132 -1.92 19.53 -10.81
N MET A 133 -1.88 19.37 -9.49
CA MET A 133 -3.01 19.63 -8.60
C MET A 133 -3.20 21.10 -8.33
N LYS A 134 -4.48 21.54 -8.19
CA LYS A 134 -4.80 22.92 -7.83
C LYS A 134 -4.37 23.25 -6.39
N LYS A 135 -3.72 24.39 -6.17
CA LYS A 135 -3.21 24.80 -4.83
C LYS A 135 -4.29 25.03 -3.76
N GLY A 136 -5.55 25.11 -4.13
CA GLY A 136 -6.67 25.33 -3.20
C GLY A 136 -7.12 24.09 -2.41
N TYR A 137 -6.43 22.94 -2.55
CA TYR A 137 -6.70 21.74 -1.77
C TYR A 137 -5.84 21.58 -0.51
N LEU A 138 -5.01 22.59 -0.19
CA LEU A 138 -4.20 22.65 1.06
C LEU A 138 -4.91 23.42 2.14
#